data_23f562eb5f816ee5f171c6b625a9500b
#
_entry.id   23f562eb5f816ee5f171c6b625a9500b
#
_cell.length_a   1.000
_cell.length_b   1.000
_cell.length_c   1.000
_cell.angle_alpha   90.00
_cell.angle_beta   90.00
_cell.angle_gamma   90.00
#
_symmetry.space_group_name_H-M   'P 1'
#
loop_
_entity.id
_entity.type
_entity.pdbx_description
1 polymer ?
#
loop_
_entity_poly.entity_id
_entity_poly.type
_entity_poly.pdbx_seq_one_letter_code
_entity_poly.pdbx_strand_id
1 'polypeptide(L)'
;MGFLKAYEVTLLLFGLSETLVVVFYVVRSQPKTISVEFYDWFIAIVGSCAPLFLRPAEWGVFPMAKYAIIAGAVFQIFSIFSLNRSFALVAANRTIKTQGMYSFIRHPLYASYCLVYFGYIMSNTTIENVAVYAISMLFLYLRIIKEEKHLALDPLYRQYQLKVRYRLVPFII
;
A
#
# COMPACT_ATOMS: atom_id res chain seq x y z
N MET A 1 -13.14 -22.59 -18.07
CA MET A 1 -12.20 -21.73 -18.84
C MET A 1 -12.03 -20.32 -18.28
N GLY A 2 -13.09 -19.59 -17.90
CA GLY A 2 -12.98 -18.23 -17.34
C GLY A 2 -12.27 -18.11 -15.99
N PHE A 3 -12.40 -19.09 -15.11
CA PHE A 3 -11.78 -19.08 -13.77
C PHE A 3 -10.27 -19.19 -13.85
N LEU A 4 -9.73 -20.09 -14.65
CA LEU A 4 -8.28 -20.27 -14.84
C LEU A 4 -7.65 -19.00 -15.44
N LYS A 5 -8.29 -18.41 -16.46
CA LYS A 5 -7.82 -17.14 -17.05
C LYS A 5 -7.79 -15.98 -16.05
N ALA A 6 -8.82 -15.86 -15.19
CA ALA A 6 -8.85 -14.82 -14.15
C ALA A 6 -7.76 -15.02 -13.09
N TYR A 7 -7.45 -16.26 -12.73
CA TYR A 7 -6.36 -16.60 -11.79
C TYR A 7 -4.99 -16.24 -12.39
N GLU A 8 -4.75 -16.59 -13.64
CA GLU A 8 -3.51 -16.26 -14.35
C GLU A 8 -3.31 -14.74 -14.45
N VAL A 9 -4.36 -13.99 -14.81
CA VAL A 9 -4.31 -12.52 -14.86
C VAL A 9 -4.02 -11.92 -13.48
N THR A 10 -4.61 -12.45 -12.42
CA THR A 10 -4.36 -11.98 -11.06
C THR A 10 -2.89 -12.17 -10.67
N LEU A 11 -2.32 -13.34 -10.95
CA LEU A 11 -0.92 -13.64 -10.68
C LEU A 11 0.03 -12.73 -11.48
N LEU A 12 -0.27 -12.50 -12.76
CA LEU A 12 0.54 -11.61 -13.61
C LEU A 12 0.51 -10.17 -13.11
N LEU A 13 -0.67 -9.63 -12.80
CA LEU A 13 -0.81 -8.26 -12.30
C LEU A 13 -0.15 -8.09 -10.93
N PHE A 14 -0.33 -9.06 -10.04
CA PHE A 14 0.33 -9.07 -8.74
C PHE A 14 1.85 -9.11 -8.89
N GLY A 15 2.37 -10.06 -9.67
CA GLY A 15 3.81 -10.17 -9.95
C GLY A 15 4.39 -8.90 -10.58
N LEU A 16 3.66 -8.28 -11.51
CA LEU A 16 4.06 -7.01 -12.13
C LEU A 16 4.09 -5.89 -11.08
N SER A 17 3.05 -5.76 -10.25
CA SER A 17 2.99 -4.71 -9.23
C SER A 17 4.10 -4.83 -8.20
N GLU A 18 4.40 -6.03 -7.70
CA GLU A 18 5.50 -6.26 -6.76
C GLU A 18 6.87 -6.02 -7.40
N THR A 19 7.05 -6.44 -8.67
CA THR A 19 8.28 -6.15 -9.43
C THR A 19 8.50 -4.65 -9.56
N LEU A 20 7.45 -3.86 -9.86
CA LEU A 20 7.54 -2.40 -9.90
C LEU A 20 7.90 -1.79 -8.54
N VAL A 21 7.35 -2.32 -7.43
CA VAL A 21 7.75 -1.89 -6.08
C VAL A 21 9.26 -2.07 -5.88
N VAL A 22 9.79 -3.23 -6.22
CA VAL A 22 11.24 -3.52 -6.11
C VAL A 22 12.05 -2.59 -7.01
N VAL A 23 11.66 -2.43 -8.27
CA VAL A 23 12.35 -1.55 -9.22
C VAL A 23 12.40 -0.12 -8.68
N PHE A 24 11.26 0.45 -8.28
CA PHE A 24 11.23 1.82 -7.77
C PHE A 24 11.91 1.97 -6.40
N TYR A 25 12.00 0.90 -5.61
CA TYR A 25 12.81 0.88 -4.40
C TYR A 25 14.31 1.00 -4.71
N VAL A 26 14.79 0.30 -5.75
CA VAL A 26 16.20 0.33 -6.17
C VAL A 26 16.57 1.68 -6.79
N VAL A 27 15.72 2.20 -7.70
CA VAL A 27 16.00 3.45 -8.43
C VAL A 27 15.55 4.73 -7.70
N ARG A 28 15.15 4.61 -6.45
CA ARG A 28 14.62 5.74 -5.66
C ARG A 28 15.62 6.87 -5.52
N SER A 29 15.13 8.09 -5.45
CA SER A 29 15.94 9.28 -5.20
C SER A 29 16.52 9.28 -3.78
N GLN A 30 17.63 9.98 -3.58
CA GLN A 30 18.18 10.20 -2.24
C GLN A 30 17.17 10.99 -1.37
N PRO A 31 16.96 10.59 -0.12
CA PRO A 31 16.09 11.30 0.79
C PRO A 31 16.78 12.58 1.31
N LYS A 32 16.00 13.63 1.56
CA LYS A 32 16.44 14.81 2.29
C LYS A 32 16.62 14.49 3.78
N THR A 33 15.67 13.75 4.34
CA THR A 33 15.67 13.26 5.72
C THR A 33 15.07 11.87 5.79
N ILE A 34 15.55 11.05 6.73
CA ILE A 34 15.01 9.71 7.04
C ILE A 34 14.77 9.65 8.54
N SER A 35 13.69 9.01 8.96
CA SER A 35 13.50 8.70 10.37
C SER A 35 14.55 7.69 10.84
N VAL A 36 15.22 8.01 11.93
CA VAL A 36 16.20 7.14 12.61
C VAL A 36 15.62 6.47 13.85
N GLU A 37 14.33 6.69 14.14
CA GLU A 37 13.66 6.09 15.28
C GLU A 37 13.49 4.58 15.07
N PHE A 38 13.89 3.78 16.06
CA PHE A 38 13.75 2.32 16.03
C PHE A 38 12.31 1.87 15.77
N TYR A 39 11.33 2.52 16.39
CA TYR A 39 9.91 2.18 16.22
C TYR A 39 9.40 2.41 14.81
N ASP A 40 9.91 3.40 14.08
CA ASP A 40 9.51 3.66 12.70
C ASP A 40 10.02 2.54 11.78
N TRP A 41 11.22 2.04 12.03
CA TRP A 41 11.78 0.89 11.33
C TRP A 41 11.03 -0.39 11.67
N PHE A 42 10.76 -0.63 12.95
CA PHE A 42 9.99 -1.79 13.39
C PHE A 42 8.59 -1.83 12.72
N ILE A 43 7.86 -0.72 12.76
CA ILE A 43 6.54 -0.58 12.13
C ILE A 43 6.63 -0.83 10.61
N ALA A 44 7.64 -0.27 9.95
CA ALA A 44 7.82 -0.44 8.51
C ALA A 44 8.13 -1.89 8.13
N ILE A 45 9.01 -2.57 8.87
CA ILE A 45 9.39 -3.97 8.62
C ILE A 45 8.19 -4.89 8.88
N VAL A 46 7.57 -4.79 10.07
CA VAL A 46 6.42 -5.64 10.41
C VAL A 46 5.28 -5.42 9.42
N GLY A 47 4.93 -4.16 9.11
CA GLY A 47 3.87 -3.85 8.16
C GLY A 47 4.14 -4.33 6.73
N SER A 48 5.41 -4.47 6.34
CA SER A 48 5.79 -5.00 5.02
C SER A 48 5.89 -6.52 5.00
N CYS A 49 6.27 -7.15 6.12
CA CYS A 49 6.46 -8.60 6.20
C CYS A 49 5.19 -9.35 6.62
N ALA A 50 4.29 -8.73 7.39
CA ALA A 50 3.08 -9.39 7.87
C ALA A 50 2.24 -10.01 6.73
N PRO A 51 2.00 -9.35 5.58
CA PRO A 51 1.23 -9.94 4.49
C PRO A 51 1.85 -11.21 3.88
N LEU A 52 3.15 -11.45 4.06
CA LEU A 52 3.83 -12.65 3.57
C LEU A 52 3.36 -13.94 4.29
N PHE A 53 2.68 -13.81 5.43
CA PHE A 53 2.09 -14.91 6.17
C PHE A 53 0.67 -15.26 5.71
N LEU A 54 0.09 -14.54 4.76
CA LEU A 54 -1.19 -14.90 4.13
C LEU A 54 -1.04 -16.23 3.38
N ARG A 55 -2.00 -17.13 3.58
CA ARG A 55 -1.98 -18.48 3.00
C ARG A 55 -3.20 -18.70 2.10
N PRO A 56 -3.04 -19.40 0.97
CA PRO A 56 -4.18 -19.84 0.18
C PRO A 56 -5.13 -20.73 1.02
N ALA A 57 -6.42 -20.60 0.78
CA ALA A 57 -7.44 -21.42 1.40
C ALA A 57 -8.43 -21.92 0.35
N GLU A 58 -9.03 -23.09 0.59
CA GLU A 58 -10.03 -23.66 -0.31
C GLU A 58 -11.39 -22.94 -0.23
N TRP A 59 -11.63 -22.20 0.86
CA TRP A 59 -12.88 -21.52 1.13
C TRP A 59 -12.70 -20.02 1.40
N GLY A 60 -13.68 -19.24 0.96
CA GLY A 60 -13.80 -17.81 1.26
C GLY A 60 -15.24 -17.37 1.36
N VAL A 61 -15.52 -16.44 2.27
CA VAL A 61 -16.88 -15.88 2.48
C VAL A 61 -17.42 -15.25 1.21
N PHE A 62 -16.56 -14.63 0.39
CA PHE A 62 -16.96 -13.96 -0.84
C PHE A 62 -15.94 -14.18 -1.96
N PRO A 63 -16.05 -15.30 -2.69
CA PRO A 63 -15.09 -15.65 -3.76
C PRO A 63 -14.97 -14.61 -4.87
N MET A 64 -16.01 -13.82 -5.11
CA MET A 64 -15.99 -12.75 -6.12
C MET A 64 -15.07 -11.58 -5.72
N ALA A 65 -14.65 -11.49 -4.46
CA ALA A 65 -13.70 -10.48 -3.98
C ALA A 65 -12.31 -10.60 -4.63
N LYS A 66 -12.01 -11.70 -5.35
CA LYS A 66 -10.82 -11.79 -6.22
C LYS A 66 -10.72 -10.64 -7.23
N TYR A 67 -11.84 -10.08 -7.68
CA TYR A 67 -11.82 -8.91 -8.55
C TYR A 67 -11.34 -7.65 -7.84
N ALA A 68 -11.49 -7.56 -6.51
CA ALA A 68 -10.88 -6.50 -5.72
C ALA A 68 -9.34 -6.59 -5.70
N ILE A 69 -8.78 -7.82 -5.76
CA ILE A 69 -7.32 -8.02 -5.90
C ILE A 69 -6.85 -7.43 -7.23
N ILE A 70 -7.55 -7.74 -8.32
CA ILE A 70 -7.22 -7.21 -9.65
C ILE A 70 -7.30 -5.67 -9.66
N ALA A 71 -8.42 -5.13 -9.18
CA ALA A 71 -8.62 -3.69 -9.09
C ALA A 71 -7.54 -3.02 -8.22
N GLY A 72 -7.21 -3.62 -7.08
CA GLY A 72 -6.16 -3.17 -6.17
C GLY A 72 -4.78 -3.20 -6.81
N ALA A 73 -4.42 -4.26 -7.55
CA ALA A 73 -3.15 -4.37 -8.26
C ALA A 73 -3.02 -3.31 -9.37
N VAL A 74 -4.08 -3.07 -10.14
CA VAL A 74 -4.11 -1.99 -11.14
C VAL A 74 -3.95 -0.62 -10.46
N PHE A 75 -4.67 -0.39 -9.36
CA PHE A 75 -4.55 0.84 -8.58
C PHE A 75 -3.15 1.02 -8.01
N GLN A 76 -2.51 -0.06 -7.54
CA GLN A 76 -1.13 -0.08 -7.06
C GLN A 76 -0.15 0.36 -8.16
N ILE A 77 -0.29 -0.17 -9.37
CA ILE A 77 0.54 0.21 -10.52
C ILE A 77 0.44 1.71 -10.79
N PHE A 78 -0.76 2.28 -10.90
CA PHE A 78 -0.94 3.73 -11.09
C PHE A 78 -0.37 4.55 -9.93
N SER A 79 -0.50 4.06 -8.70
CA SER A 79 0.03 4.72 -7.51
C SER A 79 1.55 4.76 -7.50
N ILE A 80 2.21 3.64 -7.87
CA ILE A 80 3.66 3.54 -7.96
C ILE A 80 4.20 4.49 -9.04
N PHE A 81 3.61 4.51 -10.23
CA PHE A 81 4.01 5.43 -11.29
C PHE A 81 3.83 6.91 -10.87
N SER A 82 2.74 7.23 -10.17
CA SER A 82 2.52 8.58 -9.64
C SER A 82 3.55 8.96 -8.57
N LEU A 83 3.95 8.00 -7.70
CA LEU A 83 4.98 8.18 -6.69
C LEU A 83 6.38 8.27 -7.30
N ASN A 84 6.63 7.47 -8.34
CA ASN A 84 7.89 7.42 -9.06
C ASN A 84 9.07 7.17 -8.08
N ARG A 85 10.19 7.87 -8.27
CA ARG A 85 11.42 7.73 -7.47
C ARG A 85 11.31 8.23 -6.02
N SER A 86 10.12 8.69 -5.58
CA SER A 86 9.89 9.12 -4.20
C SER A 86 9.49 7.99 -3.26
N PHE A 87 9.53 6.74 -3.71
CA PHE A 87 9.20 5.57 -2.91
C PHE A 87 10.07 5.44 -1.65
N ALA A 88 9.46 5.10 -0.50
CA ALA A 88 10.15 4.90 0.77
C ALA A 88 9.55 3.71 1.55
N LEU A 89 10.40 2.89 2.16
CA LEU A 89 9.98 1.83 3.08
C LEU A 89 9.72 2.40 4.48
N VAL A 90 10.62 3.24 4.96
CA VAL A 90 10.54 3.96 6.24
C VAL A 90 10.23 5.42 5.97
N ALA A 91 9.60 6.10 6.91
CA ALA A 91 9.29 7.52 6.80
C ALA A 91 10.54 8.34 6.37
N ALA A 92 10.47 8.92 5.19
CA ALA A 92 11.58 9.65 4.58
C ALA A 92 11.05 10.76 3.68
N ASN A 93 11.60 11.96 3.84
CA ASN A 93 11.29 13.08 2.97
C ASN A 93 12.17 13.01 1.71
N ARG A 94 11.51 12.92 0.56
CA ARG A 94 12.11 13.02 -0.77
C ARG A 94 11.47 14.17 -1.53
N THR A 95 11.08 13.93 -2.78
CA THR A 95 10.26 14.90 -3.52
C THR A 95 8.79 14.65 -3.21
N ILE A 96 8.10 15.64 -2.66
CA ILE A 96 6.67 15.54 -2.36
C ILE A 96 5.89 15.44 -3.67
N LYS A 97 5.13 14.37 -3.82
CA LYS A 97 4.27 14.12 -4.99
C LYS A 97 2.86 14.62 -4.71
N THR A 98 2.36 15.45 -5.63
CA THR A 98 1.05 16.11 -5.51
C THR A 98 0.19 15.92 -6.77
N GLN A 99 0.70 15.16 -7.74
CA GLN A 99 0.06 14.91 -9.03
C GLN A 99 -0.36 13.44 -9.20
N GLY A 100 -1.14 13.16 -10.25
CA GLY A 100 -1.65 11.82 -10.51
C GLY A 100 -2.55 11.34 -9.39
N MET A 101 -2.37 10.13 -8.91
CA MET A 101 -3.19 9.55 -7.82
C MET A 101 -3.07 10.33 -6.51
N TYR A 102 -1.94 11.02 -6.29
CA TYR A 102 -1.68 11.86 -5.11
C TYR A 102 -2.43 13.20 -5.12
N SER A 103 -3.12 13.55 -6.20
CA SER A 103 -4.02 14.72 -6.21
C SER A 103 -5.39 14.43 -5.58
N PHE A 104 -5.77 13.16 -5.42
CA PHE A 104 -7.05 12.73 -4.88
C PHE A 104 -6.97 12.33 -3.40
N ILE A 105 -5.97 11.53 -3.07
CA ILE A 105 -5.71 11.03 -1.69
C ILE A 105 -4.20 11.07 -1.42
N ARG A 106 -3.82 11.16 -0.14
CA ARG A 106 -2.41 11.30 0.24
C ARG A 106 -1.62 9.99 0.18
N HIS A 107 -2.30 8.86 0.37
CA HIS A 107 -1.68 7.54 0.44
C HIS A 107 -2.32 6.53 -0.54
N PRO A 108 -2.31 6.81 -1.86
CA PRO A 108 -2.95 5.91 -2.83
C PRO A 108 -2.31 4.52 -2.88
N LEU A 109 -1.00 4.41 -2.67
CA LEU A 109 -0.33 3.13 -2.59
C LEU A 109 -0.81 2.29 -1.40
N TYR A 110 -1.05 2.90 -0.24
CA TYR A 110 -1.59 2.18 0.92
C TYR A 110 -3.07 1.83 0.75
N ALA A 111 -3.85 2.68 0.08
CA ALA A 111 -5.23 2.36 -0.28
C ALA A 111 -5.30 1.13 -1.22
N SER A 112 -4.35 0.99 -2.15
CA SER A 112 -4.28 -0.20 -3.01
C SER A 112 -3.97 -1.47 -2.20
N TYR A 113 -3.08 -1.42 -1.22
CA TYR A 113 -2.81 -2.55 -0.33
C TYR A 113 -4.06 -2.94 0.48
N CYS A 114 -4.79 -1.96 1.02
CA CYS A 114 -6.06 -2.25 1.72
C CYS A 114 -7.02 -3.02 0.81
N LEU A 115 -7.15 -2.62 -0.46
CA LEU A 115 -8.05 -3.26 -1.41
C LEU A 115 -7.60 -4.68 -1.79
N VAL A 116 -6.30 -4.88 -2.05
CA VAL A 116 -5.72 -6.19 -2.35
C VAL A 116 -5.91 -7.16 -1.19
N TYR A 117 -5.54 -6.74 0.03
CA TYR A 117 -5.61 -7.61 1.21
C TYR A 117 -7.06 -7.90 1.60
N PHE A 118 -7.96 -6.92 1.47
CA PHE A 118 -9.39 -7.15 1.65
C PHE A 118 -9.91 -8.20 0.67
N GLY A 119 -9.59 -8.05 -0.63
CA GLY A 119 -9.97 -9.03 -1.65
C GLY A 119 -9.42 -10.42 -1.34
N TYR A 120 -8.18 -10.49 -0.83
CA TYR A 120 -7.54 -11.76 -0.50
C TYR A 120 -8.24 -12.47 0.66
N ILE A 121 -8.49 -11.78 1.79
CA ILE A 121 -9.12 -12.44 2.95
C ILE A 121 -10.57 -12.85 2.69
N MET A 122 -11.29 -12.08 1.88
CA MET A 122 -12.67 -12.44 1.48
C MET A 122 -12.71 -13.68 0.58
N SER A 123 -11.66 -13.89 -0.22
CA SER A 123 -11.53 -15.05 -1.11
C SER A 123 -10.85 -16.26 -0.45
N ASN A 124 -10.11 -16.04 0.65
CA ASN A 124 -9.34 -17.05 1.39
C ASN A 124 -9.56 -16.86 2.89
N THR A 125 -10.77 -17.14 3.37
CA THR A 125 -11.18 -16.83 4.75
C THR A 125 -10.77 -17.94 5.69
N THR A 126 -9.71 -17.71 6.46
CA THR A 126 -9.30 -18.54 7.62
C THR A 126 -9.05 -17.63 8.81
N ILE A 127 -9.05 -18.20 10.02
CA ILE A 127 -8.78 -17.42 11.24
C ILE A 127 -7.37 -16.81 11.21
N GLU A 128 -6.40 -17.54 10.66
CA GLU A 128 -5.02 -17.10 10.49
C GLU A 128 -4.93 -15.91 9.53
N ASN A 129 -5.60 -16.01 8.36
CA ASN A 129 -5.62 -14.92 7.38
C ASN A 129 -6.30 -13.67 7.94
N VAL A 130 -7.38 -13.82 8.70
CA VAL A 130 -8.06 -12.69 9.37
C VAL A 130 -7.11 -12.04 10.39
N ALA A 131 -6.39 -12.83 11.18
CA ALA A 131 -5.43 -12.31 12.14
C ALA A 131 -4.27 -11.57 11.44
N VAL A 132 -3.70 -12.16 10.39
CA VAL A 132 -2.65 -11.53 9.57
C VAL A 132 -3.14 -10.23 8.95
N TYR A 133 -4.36 -10.22 8.41
CA TYR A 133 -4.96 -9.01 7.87
C TYR A 133 -5.11 -7.91 8.92
N ALA A 134 -5.65 -8.24 10.09
CA ALA A 134 -5.83 -7.28 11.17
C ALA A 134 -4.49 -6.66 11.60
N ILE A 135 -3.45 -7.49 11.76
CA ILE A 135 -2.09 -7.04 12.06
C ILE A 135 -1.56 -6.13 10.92
N SER A 136 -1.70 -6.57 9.68
CA SER A 136 -1.24 -5.80 8.51
C SER A 136 -1.90 -4.41 8.44
N MET A 137 -3.22 -4.34 8.68
CA MET A 137 -3.96 -3.07 8.68
C MET A 137 -3.56 -2.17 9.85
N LEU A 138 -3.32 -2.72 11.03
CA LEU A 138 -2.83 -1.97 12.19
C LEU A 138 -1.47 -1.33 11.87
N PHE A 139 -0.51 -2.11 11.38
CA PHE A 139 0.83 -1.61 11.07
C PHE A 139 0.84 -0.65 9.88
N LEU A 140 -0.02 -0.87 8.89
CA LEU A 140 -0.22 0.08 7.79
C LEU A 140 -0.72 1.43 8.32
N TYR A 141 -1.71 1.43 9.21
CA TYR A 141 -2.24 2.65 9.82
C TYR A 141 -1.18 3.39 10.66
N LEU A 142 -0.44 2.67 11.49
CA LEU A 142 0.66 3.24 12.27
C LEU A 142 1.74 3.85 11.36
N ARG A 143 2.04 3.18 10.25
CA ARG A 143 2.99 3.66 9.25
C ARG A 143 2.53 4.97 8.61
N ILE A 144 1.26 5.10 8.25
CA ILE A 144 0.68 6.35 7.74
C ILE A 144 0.88 7.49 8.73
N ILE A 145 0.57 7.26 10.02
CA ILE A 145 0.73 8.28 11.06
C ILE A 145 2.19 8.73 11.18
N LYS A 146 3.12 7.79 11.22
CA LYS A 146 4.55 8.07 11.35
C LYS A 146 5.10 8.79 10.12
N GLU A 147 4.70 8.36 8.93
CA GLU A 147 5.07 8.99 7.67
C GLU A 147 4.56 10.42 7.59
N GLU A 148 3.28 10.67 7.88
CA GLU A 148 2.72 12.02 7.89
C GLU A 148 3.38 12.93 8.94
N LYS A 149 3.67 12.40 10.14
CA LYS A 149 4.39 13.16 11.17
C LYS A 149 5.77 13.58 10.68
N HIS A 150 6.52 12.68 10.05
CA HIS A 150 7.85 12.97 9.52
C HIS A 150 7.81 13.94 8.33
N LEU A 151 6.88 13.71 7.38
CA LEU A 151 6.73 14.58 6.21
C LEU A 151 6.22 15.98 6.57
N ALA A 152 5.41 16.13 7.63
CA ALA A 152 4.89 17.41 8.10
C ALA A 152 5.98 18.35 8.67
N LEU A 153 7.21 17.87 8.84
CA LEU A 153 8.37 18.74 9.09
C LEU A 153 8.69 19.65 7.89
N ASP A 154 8.31 19.22 6.69
CA ASP A 154 8.46 20.00 5.47
C ASP A 154 7.25 20.93 5.27
N PRO A 155 7.42 22.26 5.16
CA PRO A 155 6.35 23.21 4.90
C PRO A 155 5.55 22.91 3.63
N LEU A 156 6.19 22.36 2.59
CA LEU A 156 5.53 21.98 1.33
C LEU A 156 4.52 20.83 1.56
N TYR A 157 4.86 19.88 2.43
CA TYR A 157 3.94 18.79 2.75
C TYR A 157 2.73 19.31 3.55
N ARG A 158 2.91 20.24 4.47
CA ARG A 158 1.81 20.88 5.20
C ARG A 158 0.84 21.61 4.25
N GLN A 159 1.37 22.32 3.24
CA GLN A 159 0.54 22.94 2.20
C GLN A 159 -0.22 21.89 1.37
N TYR A 160 0.43 20.76 1.05
CA TYR A 160 -0.20 19.64 0.36
C TYR A 160 -1.34 19.04 1.19
N GLN A 161 -1.15 18.84 2.50
CA GLN A 161 -2.21 18.34 3.41
C GLN A 161 -3.46 19.24 3.42
N LEU A 162 -3.30 20.56 3.27
CA LEU A 162 -4.44 21.49 3.19
C LEU A 162 -5.22 21.33 1.88
N LYS A 163 -4.55 20.98 0.78
CA LYS A 163 -5.16 20.77 -0.54
C LYS A 163 -5.82 19.41 -0.67
N VAL A 164 -5.15 18.36 -0.20
CA VAL A 164 -5.60 16.96 -0.29
C VAL A 164 -5.91 16.47 1.11
N ARG A 165 -7.18 16.54 1.50
CA ARG A 165 -7.63 16.27 2.88
C ARG A 165 -7.64 14.77 3.22
N TYR A 166 -7.95 13.92 2.23
CA TYR A 166 -8.18 12.50 2.45
C TYR A 166 -6.87 11.69 2.43
N ARG A 167 -6.75 10.74 3.37
CA ARG A 167 -5.58 9.86 3.47
C ARG A 167 -5.68 8.66 2.52
N LEU A 168 -6.73 7.87 2.68
CA LEU A 168 -6.92 6.59 2.00
C LEU A 168 -8.16 6.56 1.13
N VAL A 169 -9.30 7.01 1.66
CA VAL A 169 -10.59 6.94 0.98
C VAL A 169 -11.18 8.34 0.94
N PRO A 170 -11.55 8.85 -0.26
CA PRO A 170 -12.23 10.12 -0.38
C PRO A 170 -13.49 10.16 0.50
N PHE A 171 -13.71 11.27 1.17
CA PHE A 171 -14.86 11.57 2.05
C PHE A 171 -14.95 10.77 3.37
N ILE A 172 -13.98 9.86 3.65
CA ILE A 172 -14.00 9.05 4.88
C ILE A 172 -12.75 9.34 5.73
N ILE A 173 -11.57 9.08 5.21
CA ILE A 173 -10.28 9.21 5.92
C ILE A 173 -9.23 9.76 4.96
#